data_d06e6a2921a691a94577fb1570b23c0f
#
_entry.id   d06e6a2921a691a94577fb1570b23c0f
#
_cell.length_a   1.000
_cell.length_b   1.000
_cell.length_c   1.000
_cell.angle_alpha   90.00
_cell.angle_beta   90.00
_cell.angle_gamma   90.00
#
_symmetry.space_group_name_H-M   'P 1'
#
loop_
_entity.id
_entity.type
_entity.pdbx_description
1 polymer ?
#
loop_
_entity_poly.entity_id
_entity_poly.type
_entity_poly.pdbx_seq_one_letter_code
_entity_poly.pdbx_strand_id
1 'polypeptide(L)'
;MKRLFSTVVFLATTLAGMAQITPEEKLNMTLYAVINLYVDSVDKSKFVDYHISNMMKSLDPFSEYLAPESAKQGEMLFGDNIPQSEGKTQTLQHKTDAKTNAPYCVNAAYMADNTTGYISLSMFGQSSADEVRESIRELKKQGMKSLIIDLQQNGGGLVDKAVEIADEFLSKDLTVFTARGKNVPEKVFKTSRKGMFERGRLSVLIGSGTKSAAELFAAALKDHDRALITGTRSFGKGLIQETLPFADGSALRITVARYFTPKGVCIQKPYIPEQKADWGVKPDIEVAPDTLHRSSMWYNIITFSGVQTLIARTYAQEHETELRQKYTTEEDFIRHFDSLSIFNKVLAKSDELGYERSDDDMAKCKDYVVLQLKALVGRHLYGNNCFFRVMNERNNALRQALASQTEK
;
A
#
# COMPACT_ATOMS: atom_id res chain seq x y z
N MET A 1 -5.56 61.49 -9.27
CA MET A 1 -5.00 60.46 -10.18
C MET A 1 -3.56 60.71 -10.63
N LYS A 2 -3.12 61.92 -10.97
CA LYS A 2 -1.74 62.19 -11.43
C LYS A 2 -0.65 62.01 -10.38
N ARG A 3 -0.94 62.09 -9.07
CA ARG A 3 0.08 61.91 -7.98
C ARG A 3 0.39 60.43 -7.64
N LEU A 4 -0.57 59.51 -7.87
CA LEU A 4 -0.35 58.07 -7.65
C LEU A 4 0.57 57.45 -8.73
N PHE A 5 0.42 57.89 -9.99
CA PHE A 5 1.30 57.45 -11.08
C PHE A 5 2.75 57.89 -10.92
N SER A 6 3.00 59.09 -10.32
CA SER A 6 4.34 59.58 -10.08
C SER A 6 5.10 58.78 -9.05
N THR A 7 4.43 58.27 -8.00
CA THR A 7 5.08 57.53 -6.91
C THR A 7 5.50 56.13 -7.34
N VAL A 8 4.70 55.46 -8.19
CA VAL A 8 5.04 54.13 -8.74
C VAL A 8 6.19 54.24 -9.75
N VAL A 9 6.23 55.28 -10.57
CA VAL A 9 7.31 55.50 -11.53
C VAL A 9 8.61 55.91 -10.83
N PHE A 10 8.56 56.64 -9.69
CA PHE A 10 9.76 57.03 -8.96
C PHE A 10 10.44 55.87 -8.21
N LEU A 11 9.68 54.79 -7.79
CA LEU A 11 10.27 53.59 -7.24
C LEU A 11 10.99 52.75 -8.32
N ALA A 12 10.51 52.81 -9.58
CA ALA A 12 11.11 52.08 -10.69
C ALA A 12 12.40 52.69 -11.26
N THR A 13 12.61 54.03 -11.07
CA THR A 13 13.77 54.75 -11.65
C THR A 13 15.00 54.83 -10.74
N THR A 14 14.87 54.55 -9.43
CA THR A 14 16.01 54.51 -8.50
C THR A 14 16.73 53.16 -8.44
N LEU A 15 16.30 52.17 -9.16
CA LEU A 15 16.87 50.81 -9.23
C LEU A 15 17.78 50.58 -10.46
N ALA A 16 18.30 51.65 -11.10
CA ALA A 16 19.26 51.56 -12.20
C ALA A 16 20.73 51.35 -11.76
N GLY A 17 20.95 50.80 -10.59
CA GLY A 17 22.20 50.18 -10.18
C GLY A 17 22.00 48.70 -10.16
N MET A 18 22.69 47.93 -11.02
CA MET A 18 22.59 46.47 -11.25
C MET A 18 22.67 45.60 -9.96
N ALA A 19 21.72 45.74 -9.07
CA ALA A 19 21.47 44.71 -8.07
C ALA A 19 20.52 43.69 -8.74
N GLN A 20 21.00 42.50 -9.08
CA GLN A 20 20.15 41.38 -9.53
C GLN A 20 19.14 41.13 -8.42
N ILE A 21 17.83 41.35 -8.70
CA ILE A 21 16.76 41.01 -7.79
C ILE A 21 16.79 39.49 -7.53
N THR A 22 16.78 39.10 -6.28
CA THR A 22 16.74 37.67 -5.92
C THR A 22 15.40 37.05 -6.26
N PRO A 23 15.31 35.72 -6.50
CA PRO A 23 14.06 35.05 -6.70
C PRO A 23 13.06 35.28 -5.56
N GLU A 24 13.52 35.33 -4.33
CA GLU A 24 12.73 35.56 -3.13
C GLU A 24 12.14 36.99 -3.11
N GLU A 25 12.96 38.00 -3.42
CA GLU A 25 12.53 39.39 -3.52
C GLU A 25 11.50 39.56 -4.65
N LYS A 26 11.72 38.91 -5.80
CA LYS A 26 10.77 38.92 -6.93
C LYS A 26 9.42 38.32 -6.54
N LEU A 27 9.41 37.17 -5.81
CA LEU A 27 8.21 36.56 -5.31
C LEU A 27 7.43 37.47 -4.36
N ASN A 28 8.13 38.08 -3.38
CA ASN A 28 7.54 38.99 -2.42
C ASN A 28 6.98 40.27 -3.06
N MET A 29 7.71 40.86 -4.01
CA MET A 29 7.21 42.01 -4.78
C MET A 29 5.97 41.66 -5.62
N THR A 30 5.95 40.50 -6.24
CA THR A 30 4.80 40.05 -7.02
C THR A 30 3.58 39.88 -6.12
N LEU A 31 3.76 39.22 -4.96
CA LEU A 31 2.67 39.06 -4.00
C LEU A 31 2.15 40.43 -3.49
N TYR A 32 3.05 41.34 -3.17
CA TYR A 32 2.68 42.72 -2.78
C TYR A 32 1.87 43.42 -3.86
N ALA A 33 2.32 43.35 -5.13
CA ALA A 33 1.64 44.00 -6.25
C ALA A 33 0.22 43.41 -6.46
N VAL A 34 0.08 42.09 -6.41
CA VAL A 34 -1.23 41.44 -6.56
C VAL A 34 -2.20 41.86 -5.45
N ILE A 35 -1.75 41.83 -4.19
CA ILE A 35 -2.61 42.15 -3.05
C ILE A 35 -2.99 43.62 -2.99
N ASN A 36 -2.12 44.53 -3.40
CA ASN A 36 -2.29 45.98 -3.16
C ASN A 36 -2.62 46.79 -4.43
N LEU A 37 -2.28 46.29 -5.63
CA LEU A 37 -2.39 47.06 -6.87
C LEU A 37 -3.38 46.45 -7.87
N TYR A 38 -3.79 45.20 -7.70
CA TYR A 38 -4.76 44.57 -8.60
C TYR A 38 -6.11 45.26 -8.49
N VAL A 39 -6.86 45.32 -9.61
CA VAL A 39 -8.09 46.10 -9.73
C VAL A 39 -9.24 45.57 -8.84
N ASP A 40 -9.29 44.25 -8.68
CA ASP A 40 -10.29 43.61 -7.82
C ASP A 40 -9.71 43.19 -6.47
N SER A 41 -10.58 43.01 -5.48
CA SER A 41 -10.18 42.51 -4.17
C SER A 41 -9.70 41.05 -4.24
N VAL A 42 -8.54 40.76 -3.65
CA VAL A 42 -7.97 39.42 -3.57
C VAL A 42 -8.00 38.96 -2.12
N ASP A 43 -8.60 37.79 -1.88
CA ASP A 43 -8.47 37.10 -0.59
C ASP A 43 -7.02 36.62 -0.45
N LYS A 44 -6.27 37.31 0.38
CA LYS A 44 -4.83 37.08 0.53
C LYS A 44 -4.51 35.66 0.99
N SER A 45 -5.26 35.12 1.94
CA SER A 45 -5.01 33.78 2.47
C SER A 45 -5.22 32.72 1.40
N LYS A 46 -6.38 32.70 0.78
CA LYS A 46 -6.70 31.73 -0.28
C LYS A 46 -5.76 31.84 -1.47
N PHE A 47 -5.35 33.06 -1.84
CA PHE A 47 -4.42 33.27 -2.92
C PHE A 47 -3.05 32.67 -2.60
N VAL A 48 -2.52 32.90 -1.40
CA VAL A 48 -1.23 32.38 -0.95
C VAL A 48 -1.29 30.84 -0.88
N ASP A 49 -2.30 30.28 -0.24
CA ASP A 49 -2.48 28.83 -0.10
C ASP A 49 -2.55 28.10 -1.46
N TYR A 50 -3.28 28.69 -2.41
CA TYR A 50 -3.35 28.17 -3.77
C TYR A 50 -1.99 28.12 -4.46
N HIS A 51 -1.19 29.20 -4.32
CA HIS A 51 0.12 29.29 -4.95
C HIS A 51 1.16 28.40 -4.26
N ILE A 52 1.13 28.29 -2.94
CA ILE A 52 1.95 27.33 -2.19
C ILE A 52 1.61 25.88 -2.66
N SER A 53 0.33 25.56 -2.75
CA SER A 53 -0.10 24.23 -3.23
C SER A 53 0.45 23.91 -4.64
N ASN A 54 0.41 24.87 -5.56
CA ASN A 54 0.95 24.69 -6.91
C ASN A 54 2.48 24.61 -6.91
N MET A 55 3.15 25.37 -6.07
CA MET A 55 4.61 25.28 -5.89
C MET A 55 5.01 23.87 -5.42
N MET A 56 4.31 23.31 -4.44
CA MET A 56 4.59 21.96 -3.93
C MET A 56 4.38 20.90 -5.02
N LYS A 57 3.29 20.99 -5.77
CA LYS A 57 2.98 20.07 -6.88
C LYS A 57 4.01 20.09 -8.01
N SER A 58 4.78 21.17 -8.16
CA SER A 58 5.85 21.29 -9.16
C SER A 58 7.11 20.52 -8.80
N LEU A 59 7.27 20.08 -7.54
CA LEU A 59 8.44 19.36 -7.06
C LEU A 59 8.38 17.87 -7.36
N ASP A 60 7.31 17.23 -6.92
CA ASP A 60 7.06 15.79 -7.09
C ASP A 60 5.57 15.46 -6.80
N PRO A 61 5.08 14.23 -7.14
CA PRO A 61 3.67 13.86 -6.93
C PRO A 61 3.24 13.70 -5.45
N PHE A 62 4.17 13.81 -4.51
CA PHE A 62 3.92 13.49 -3.10
C PHE A 62 4.13 14.69 -2.17
N SER A 63 4.88 15.72 -2.63
CA SER A 63 5.03 16.96 -1.89
C SER A 63 3.74 17.77 -1.99
N GLU A 64 3.21 18.23 -0.85
CA GLU A 64 1.91 18.90 -0.81
C GLU A 64 1.81 19.95 0.29
N TYR A 65 0.92 20.92 0.08
CA TYR A 65 0.45 21.84 1.12
C TYR A 65 -0.80 21.25 1.77
N LEU A 66 -0.78 21.20 3.09
CA LEU A 66 -1.89 20.72 3.91
C LEU A 66 -2.58 21.92 4.55
N ALA A 67 -3.83 22.18 4.18
CA ALA A 67 -4.64 23.16 4.89
C ALA A 67 -4.87 22.73 6.37
N PRO A 68 -5.21 23.65 7.29
CA PRO A 68 -5.29 23.37 8.72
C PRO A 68 -6.14 22.12 9.09
N GLU A 69 -7.24 21.92 8.40
CA GLU A 69 -8.11 20.74 8.61
C GLU A 69 -7.45 19.45 8.13
N SER A 70 -6.77 19.51 6.99
CA SER A 70 -6.05 18.35 6.40
C SER A 70 -4.77 18.04 7.17
N ALA A 71 -4.10 19.05 7.73
CA ALA A 71 -2.89 18.86 8.54
C ALA A 71 -3.21 18.09 9.83
N LYS A 72 -4.31 18.41 10.51
CA LYS A 72 -4.81 17.66 11.69
C LYS A 72 -5.14 16.21 11.36
N GLN A 73 -5.75 15.96 10.21
CA GLN A 73 -6.00 14.59 9.73
C GLN A 73 -4.71 13.88 9.34
N GLY A 74 -3.72 14.60 8.79
CA GLY A 74 -2.41 14.07 8.43
C GLY A 74 -1.57 13.65 9.63
N GLU A 75 -1.64 14.36 10.76
CA GLU A 75 -1.02 13.92 12.02
C GLU A 75 -1.63 12.62 12.53
N MET A 76 -2.95 12.41 12.33
CA MET A 76 -3.60 11.13 12.59
C MET A 76 -3.16 10.01 11.63
N LEU A 77 -2.73 10.35 10.40
CA LEU A 77 -2.32 9.37 9.37
C LEU A 77 -0.89 8.86 9.54
N PHE A 78 0.00 9.63 10.17
CA PHE A 78 1.42 9.31 10.35
C PHE A 78 1.87 9.27 11.81
N GLY A 79 1.06 9.76 12.74
CA GLY A 79 1.11 9.38 14.15
C GLY A 79 0.48 8.00 14.33
N ASP A 80 0.80 7.27 15.35
CA ASP A 80 0.51 5.84 15.66
C ASP A 80 -0.88 5.26 15.29
N ASN A 81 -1.73 6.01 14.60
CA ASN A 81 -3.04 5.59 14.13
C ASN A 81 -3.16 5.84 12.61
N ILE A 82 -3.12 4.78 11.82
CA ILE A 82 -3.56 4.82 10.42
C ILE A 82 -5.07 5.04 10.42
N PRO A 83 -5.61 6.19 9.97
CA PRO A 83 -7.05 6.35 9.86
C PRO A 83 -7.55 5.37 8.81
N GLN A 84 -8.55 4.61 9.19
CA GLN A 84 -9.41 3.96 8.22
C GLN A 84 -10.04 5.07 7.37
N SER A 85 -9.81 5.03 6.05
CA SER A 85 -10.49 5.95 5.13
C SER A 85 -11.99 5.84 5.40
N GLU A 86 -12.62 6.95 5.78
CA GLU A 86 -14.08 7.09 5.85
C GLU A 86 -14.70 7.18 4.44
N GLY A 87 -14.39 6.24 3.59
CA GLY A 87 -15.32 5.78 2.61
C GLY A 87 -16.12 4.69 3.31
N LYS A 88 -17.44 4.72 3.23
CA LYS A 88 -18.34 3.66 3.70
C LYS A 88 -18.16 2.34 2.92
N THR A 89 -16.94 1.90 2.76
CA THR A 89 -16.57 0.55 2.43
C THR A 89 -16.66 -0.20 3.75
N GLN A 90 -17.61 -1.12 3.87
CA GLN A 90 -17.67 -2.02 5.02
C GLN A 90 -16.34 -2.76 5.04
N THR A 91 -15.41 -2.24 5.79
CA THR A 91 -14.08 -2.79 6.01
C THR A 91 -14.28 -4.19 6.52
N LEU A 92 -13.70 -5.16 5.83
CA LEU A 92 -13.50 -6.50 6.36
C LEU A 92 -13.02 -6.33 7.80
N GLN A 93 -13.80 -6.83 8.78
CA GLN A 93 -13.41 -6.73 10.18
C GLN A 93 -12.10 -7.51 10.33
N HIS A 94 -10.98 -6.79 10.32
CA HIS A 94 -9.72 -7.35 10.76
C HIS A 94 -9.89 -7.68 12.24
N LYS A 95 -9.53 -8.91 12.63
CA LYS A 95 -9.37 -9.19 14.05
C LYS A 95 -8.35 -8.18 14.57
N THR A 96 -8.72 -7.40 15.56
CA THR A 96 -7.81 -6.49 16.25
C THR A 96 -7.15 -7.22 17.40
N ASP A 97 -5.91 -6.88 17.68
CA ASP A 97 -5.26 -7.30 18.92
C ASP A 97 -6.08 -6.76 20.10
N ALA A 98 -6.53 -7.67 20.99
CA ALA A 98 -7.38 -7.33 22.14
C ALA A 98 -6.71 -6.35 23.14
N LYS A 99 -5.39 -6.16 23.07
CA LYS A 99 -4.64 -5.26 23.95
C LYS A 99 -4.42 -3.89 23.34
N THR A 100 -4.23 -3.81 22.03
CA THR A 100 -3.84 -2.58 21.34
C THR A 100 -4.94 -1.99 20.45
N ASN A 101 -6.01 -2.76 20.20
CA ASN A 101 -7.07 -2.44 19.23
C ASN A 101 -6.56 -2.17 17.80
N ALA A 102 -5.31 -2.54 17.52
CA ALA A 102 -4.70 -2.41 16.20
C ALA A 102 -5.05 -3.61 15.30
N PRO A 103 -5.24 -3.40 13.99
CA PRO A 103 -5.47 -4.52 13.08
C PRO A 103 -4.23 -5.40 12.97
N TYR A 104 -4.43 -6.72 12.87
CA TYR A 104 -3.33 -7.65 12.58
C TYR A 104 -2.67 -7.34 11.23
N CYS A 105 -1.34 -7.38 11.22
CA CYS A 105 -0.53 -7.15 10.03
C CYS A 105 -0.39 -8.40 9.16
N VAL A 106 -0.36 -9.58 9.79
CA VAL A 106 -0.39 -10.87 9.11
C VAL A 106 -1.83 -11.30 8.90
N ASN A 107 -2.28 -11.25 7.64
CA ASN A 107 -3.65 -11.63 7.28
C ASN A 107 -3.88 -13.15 7.34
N ALA A 108 -2.86 -13.92 6.95
CA ALA A 108 -2.92 -15.38 6.93
C ALA A 108 -1.51 -15.98 7.08
N ALA A 109 -1.44 -17.13 7.76
CA ALA A 109 -0.25 -17.96 7.85
C ALA A 109 -0.66 -19.42 7.89
N TYR A 110 -0.25 -20.22 6.88
CA TYR A 110 -0.60 -21.63 6.78
C TYR A 110 0.41 -22.41 5.92
N MET A 111 0.40 -23.73 6.02
CA MET A 111 1.16 -24.60 5.12
C MET A 111 0.46 -24.64 3.75
N ALA A 112 1.12 -24.11 2.70
CA ALA A 112 0.60 -24.12 1.34
C ALA A 112 0.70 -25.51 0.68
N ASP A 113 1.72 -26.28 1.08
CA ASP A 113 1.89 -27.70 0.79
C ASP A 113 2.55 -28.40 2.02
N ASN A 114 3.01 -29.63 1.87
CA ASN A 114 3.58 -30.41 2.98
C ASN A 114 4.87 -29.81 3.57
N THR A 115 5.54 -28.89 2.88
CA THR A 115 6.85 -28.35 3.26
C THR A 115 6.98 -26.85 3.11
N THR A 116 6.03 -26.20 2.44
CA THR A 116 6.08 -24.77 2.13
C THR A 116 5.06 -24.01 2.95
N GLY A 117 5.54 -23.09 3.80
CA GLY A 117 4.70 -22.11 4.50
C GLY A 117 4.34 -20.93 3.61
N TYR A 118 3.18 -20.34 3.86
CA TYR A 118 2.72 -19.11 3.24
C TYR A 118 2.36 -18.10 4.33
N ILE A 119 2.83 -16.86 4.17
CA ILE A 119 2.49 -15.73 5.05
C ILE A 119 2.02 -14.57 4.16
N SER A 120 0.79 -14.10 4.38
CA SER A 120 0.29 -12.85 3.77
C SER A 120 0.49 -11.70 4.75
N LEU A 121 1.42 -10.79 4.45
CA LEU A 121 1.70 -9.59 5.23
C LEU A 121 1.05 -8.39 4.56
N SER A 122 0.05 -7.77 5.21
CA SER A 122 -0.72 -6.66 4.65
C SER A 122 -0.05 -5.30 4.81
N MET A 123 0.72 -5.13 5.90
CA MET A 123 1.41 -3.88 6.21
C MET A 123 2.59 -4.12 7.16
N PHE A 124 3.50 -3.16 7.20
CA PHE A 124 4.57 -3.08 8.21
C PHE A 124 4.09 -2.21 9.38
N GLY A 125 3.16 -2.75 10.17
CA GLY A 125 2.62 -2.10 11.37
C GLY A 125 3.45 -2.41 12.62
N GLN A 126 3.08 -1.83 13.75
CA GLN A 126 3.82 -1.93 15.01
C GLN A 126 4.02 -3.37 15.48
N SER A 127 3.02 -4.23 15.31
CA SER A 127 3.04 -5.65 15.71
C SER A 127 3.60 -6.58 14.63
N SER A 128 3.85 -6.09 13.41
CA SER A 128 4.14 -6.94 12.23
C SER A 128 5.35 -7.85 12.42
N ALA A 129 6.41 -7.37 13.08
CA ALA A 129 7.61 -8.19 13.30
C ALA A 129 7.34 -9.36 14.26
N ASP A 130 6.55 -9.13 15.31
CA ASP A 130 6.18 -10.18 16.26
C ASP A 130 5.22 -11.19 15.64
N GLU A 131 4.24 -10.72 14.86
CA GLU A 131 3.31 -11.58 14.13
C GLU A 131 4.00 -12.46 13.08
N VAL A 132 4.97 -11.91 12.34
CA VAL A 132 5.78 -12.69 11.38
C VAL A 132 6.63 -13.73 12.11
N ARG A 133 7.28 -13.37 13.24
CA ARG A 133 8.04 -14.32 14.06
C ARG A 133 7.18 -15.47 14.55
N GLU A 134 6.00 -15.16 15.08
CA GLU A 134 5.08 -16.19 15.58
C GLU A 134 4.63 -17.10 14.44
N SER A 135 4.27 -16.50 13.29
CA SER A 135 3.89 -17.27 12.09
C SER A 135 5.01 -18.23 11.65
N ILE A 136 6.26 -17.75 11.59
CA ILE A 136 7.43 -18.61 11.25
C ILE A 136 7.58 -19.74 12.29
N ARG A 137 7.40 -19.45 13.57
CA ARG A 137 7.53 -20.45 14.64
C ARG A 137 6.48 -21.56 14.50
N GLU A 138 5.23 -21.16 14.28
CA GLU A 138 4.13 -22.12 14.14
C GLU A 138 4.25 -22.96 12.85
N LEU A 139 4.64 -22.34 11.73
CA LEU A 139 4.87 -23.06 10.48
C LEU A 139 6.06 -24.05 10.60
N LYS A 140 7.12 -23.68 11.32
CA LYS A 140 8.24 -24.60 11.59
C LYS A 140 7.81 -25.81 12.43
N LYS A 141 6.93 -25.65 13.41
CA LYS A 141 6.35 -26.78 14.17
C LYS A 141 5.57 -27.74 13.27
N GLN A 142 4.98 -27.22 12.18
CA GLN A 142 4.26 -28.01 11.18
C GLN A 142 5.18 -28.63 10.11
N GLY A 143 6.49 -28.45 10.21
CA GLY A 143 7.47 -29.06 9.30
C GLY A 143 7.89 -28.19 8.13
N MET A 144 7.66 -26.87 8.19
CA MET A 144 8.05 -25.93 7.13
C MET A 144 9.56 -25.98 6.86
N LYS A 145 9.91 -26.13 5.57
CA LYS A 145 11.29 -26.08 5.04
C LYS A 145 11.50 -24.90 4.09
N SER A 146 10.44 -24.47 3.42
CA SER A 146 10.41 -23.36 2.47
C SER A 146 9.33 -22.36 2.88
N LEU A 147 9.49 -21.08 2.53
CA LEU A 147 8.54 -20.04 2.88
C LEU A 147 8.23 -19.14 1.68
N ILE A 148 6.97 -18.76 1.56
CA ILE A 148 6.50 -17.73 0.63
C ILE A 148 5.90 -16.59 1.45
N ILE A 149 6.39 -15.36 1.23
CA ILE A 149 5.85 -14.14 1.82
C ILE A 149 5.11 -13.37 0.72
N ASP A 150 3.83 -13.12 0.94
CA ASP A 150 3.00 -12.37 0.00
C ASP A 150 2.89 -10.91 0.41
N LEU A 151 3.43 -10.03 -0.43
CA LEU A 151 3.41 -8.57 -0.32
C LEU A 151 2.63 -7.92 -1.48
N GLN A 152 1.90 -8.67 -2.31
CA GLN A 152 1.28 -8.18 -3.54
C GLN A 152 0.37 -6.96 -3.30
N GLN A 153 -0.28 -6.89 -2.13
CA GLN A 153 -1.16 -5.79 -1.73
C GLN A 153 -0.63 -5.00 -0.52
N ASN A 154 0.65 -5.13 -0.18
CA ASN A 154 1.25 -4.46 0.96
C ASN A 154 1.65 -3.03 0.61
N GLY A 155 0.93 -2.05 1.15
CA GLY A 155 1.17 -0.61 0.93
C GLY A 155 2.40 -0.04 1.63
N GLY A 156 3.17 -0.85 2.38
CA GLY A 156 4.31 -0.42 3.18
C GLY A 156 3.96 -0.25 4.66
N GLY A 157 4.43 0.80 5.27
CA GLY A 157 4.27 1.12 6.70
C GLY A 157 5.57 1.58 7.32
N LEU A 158 5.83 1.17 8.55
CA LEU A 158 7.00 1.55 9.32
C LEU A 158 8.27 0.91 8.78
N VAL A 159 9.25 1.72 8.42
CA VAL A 159 10.51 1.24 7.81
C VAL A 159 11.41 0.51 8.81
N ASP A 160 11.36 0.86 10.08
CA ASP A 160 12.03 0.14 11.15
C ASP A 160 11.48 -1.29 11.30
N LYS A 161 10.17 -1.48 11.14
CA LYS A 161 9.57 -2.82 11.13
C LYS A 161 9.96 -3.64 9.92
N ALA A 162 10.21 -3.02 8.77
CA ALA A 162 10.79 -3.71 7.62
C ALA A 162 12.21 -4.22 7.93
N VAL A 163 13.02 -3.44 8.66
CA VAL A 163 14.35 -3.89 9.14
C VAL A 163 14.23 -5.03 10.15
N GLU A 164 13.34 -4.90 11.14
CA GLU A 164 13.11 -5.95 12.15
C GLU A 164 12.61 -7.28 11.54
N ILE A 165 11.79 -7.21 10.47
CA ILE A 165 11.37 -8.42 9.75
C ILE A 165 12.50 -8.96 8.87
N ALA A 166 13.33 -8.08 8.27
CA ALA A 166 14.48 -8.50 7.51
C ALA A 166 15.52 -9.28 8.36
N ASP A 167 15.60 -8.96 9.68
CA ASP A 167 16.42 -9.73 10.64
C ASP A 167 16.07 -11.22 10.65
N GLU A 168 14.83 -11.61 10.34
CA GLU A 168 14.45 -13.03 10.36
C GLU A 168 15.03 -13.82 9.19
N PHE A 169 15.45 -13.14 8.12
CA PHE A 169 15.81 -13.75 6.85
C PHE A 169 17.27 -13.50 6.42
N LEU A 170 17.84 -12.38 6.88
CA LEU A 170 19.21 -11.97 6.54
C LEU A 170 20.12 -12.15 7.75
N SER A 171 21.39 -12.47 7.50
CA SER A 171 22.38 -12.51 8.56
C SER A 171 22.61 -11.12 9.15
N LYS A 172 23.10 -11.05 10.37
CA LYS A 172 23.42 -9.81 11.07
C LYS A 172 24.38 -8.93 10.28
N ASP A 173 24.23 -7.60 10.47
CA ASP A 173 25.08 -6.53 9.90
C ASP A 173 24.95 -6.33 8.38
N LEU A 174 23.99 -6.97 7.71
CA LEU A 174 23.68 -6.73 6.30
C LEU A 174 22.85 -5.46 6.11
N THR A 175 23.15 -4.69 5.08
CA THR A 175 22.37 -3.49 4.73
C THR A 175 20.99 -3.90 4.24
N VAL A 176 19.95 -3.31 4.80
CA VAL A 176 18.56 -3.46 4.33
C VAL A 176 18.24 -2.37 3.33
N PHE A 177 18.55 -1.12 3.66
CA PHE A 177 18.45 0.03 2.75
C PHE A 177 19.30 1.20 3.26
N THR A 178 19.49 2.19 2.40
CA THR A 178 20.12 3.47 2.74
C THR A 178 19.16 4.62 2.45
N ALA A 179 19.12 5.60 3.34
CA ALA A 179 18.37 6.85 3.15
C ALA A 179 19.37 8.00 2.98
N ARG A 180 19.18 8.85 1.96
CA ARG A 180 20.00 10.06 1.75
C ARG A 180 19.25 11.15 1.00
N GLY A 181 19.55 12.41 1.34
CA GLY A 181 19.00 13.60 0.70
C GLY A 181 20.04 14.71 0.54
N LYS A 182 19.63 15.84 -0.04
CA LYS A 182 20.53 16.98 -0.25
C LYS A 182 21.07 17.52 1.08
N ASN A 183 20.18 17.68 2.07
CA ASN A 183 20.50 18.22 3.40
C ASN A 183 20.24 17.18 4.51
N VAL A 184 20.01 15.93 4.16
CA VAL A 184 19.81 14.81 5.09
C VAL A 184 21.04 13.92 4.99
N PRO A 185 21.81 13.74 6.07
CA PRO A 185 22.97 12.86 6.09
C PRO A 185 22.58 11.42 5.68
N GLU A 186 23.50 10.75 5.03
CA GLU A 186 23.30 9.34 4.69
C GLU A 186 23.14 8.49 5.96
N LYS A 187 22.06 7.73 6.01
CA LYS A 187 21.77 6.78 7.08
C LYS A 187 21.59 5.38 6.49
N VAL A 188 22.44 4.45 6.95
CA VAL A 188 22.38 3.04 6.55
C VAL A 188 21.61 2.26 7.60
N PHE A 189 20.60 1.53 7.17
CA PHE A 189 19.79 0.64 8.00
C PHE A 189 20.25 -0.80 7.78
N LYS A 190 20.58 -1.48 8.86
CA LYS A 190 21.15 -2.83 8.83
C LYS A 190 20.39 -3.79 9.73
N THR A 191 20.46 -5.07 9.39
CA THR A 191 20.05 -6.14 10.29
C THR A 191 20.88 -6.12 11.58
N SER A 192 20.25 -6.48 12.70
CA SER A 192 20.82 -6.29 14.04
C SER A 192 21.08 -7.61 14.79
N ARG A 193 20.45 -8.69 14.41
CA ARG A 193 20.48 -9.96 15.12
C ARG A 193 20.38 -11.17 14.19
N LYS A 194 20.58 -12.35 14.75
CA LYS A 194 20.35 -13.63 14.07
C LYS A 194 18.86 -13.88 13.90
N GLY A 195 18.45 -14.27 12.71
CA GLY A 195 17.08 -14.56 12.34
C GLY A 195 16.66 -16.00 12.54
N MET A 196 15.35 -16.22 12.46
CA MET A 196 14.76 -17.56 12.60
C MET A 196 14.74 -18.35 11.29
N PHE A 197 14.86 -17.68 10.14
CA PHE A 197 14.77 -18.28 8.82
C PHE A 197 15.83 -17.74 7.83
N GLU A 198 17.10 -17.65 8.29
CA GLU A 198 18.23 -17.23 7.44
C GLU A 198 18.55 -18.27 6.35
N ARG A 199 18.14 -19.51 6.54
CA ARG A 199 18.34 -20.62 5.62
C ARG A 199 17.00 -21.25 5.23
N GLY A 200 16.98 -21.98 4.15
CA GLY A 200 15.78 -22.51 3.53
C GLY A 200 15.34 -21.66 2.34
N ARG A 201 14.55 -22.24 1.45
CA ARG A 201 14.07 -21.51 0.27
C ARG A 201 13.07 -20.45 0.66
N LEU A 202 13.24 -19.26 0.12
CA LEU A 202 12.37 -18.13 0.36
C LEU A 202 11.94 -17.52 -0.98
N SER A 203 10.64 -17.30 -1.14
CA SER A 203 10.09 -16.51 -2.24
C SER A 203 9.30 -15.34 -1.67
N VAL A 204 9.33 -14.22 -2.37
CA VAL A 204 8.51 -13.04 -2.06
C VAL A 204 7.63 -12.70 -3.24
N LEU A 205 6.32 -12.66 -3.02
CA LEU A 205 5.36 -12.27 -4.04
C LEU A 205 5.18 -10.75 -4.00
N ILE A 206 5.36 -10.10 -5.14
CA ILE A 206 5.18 -8.66 -5.29
C ILE A 206 4.20 -8.31 -6.40
N GLY A 207 3.67 -7.10 -6.35
CA GLY A 207 2.76 -6.57 -7.36
C GLY A 207 2.73 -5.05 -7.36
N SER A 208 1.90 -4.44 -8.20
CA SER A 208 1.71 -2.98 -8.25
C SER A 208 1.18 -2.38 -6.94
N GLY A 209 0.65 -3.21 -6.04
CA GLY A 209 0.23 -2.82 -4.69
C GLY A 209 1.37 -2.81 -3.67
N THR A 210 2.52 -3.43 -3.97
CA THR A 210 3.71 -3.44 -3.10
C THR A 210 4.38 -2.07 -3.13
N LYS A 211 4.42 -1.36 -1.98
CA LYS A 211 4.87 0.04 -1.91
C LYS A 211 5.81 0.29 -0.72
N SER A 212 6.69 1.30 -0.85
CA SER A 212 7.44 1.87 0.28
C SER A 212 8.23 0.83 1.09
N ALA A 213 8.00 0.69 2.40
CA ALA A 213 8.67 -0.28 3.28
C ALA A 213 8.64 -1.72 2.74
N ALA A 214 7.56 -2.12 2.06
CA ALA A 214 7.44 -3.43 1.42
C ALA A 214 8.42 -3.60 0.25
N GLU A 215 8.67 -2.52 -0.50
CA GLU A 215 9.66 -2.50 -1.57
C GLU A 215 11.08 -2.60 -1.02
N LEU A 216 11.37 -1.88 0.08
CA LEU A 216 12.67 -1.91 0.74
C LEU A 216 13.00 -3.30 1.25
N PHE A 217 12.04 -3.95 1.90
CA PHE A 217 12.17 -5.32 2.38
C PHE A 217 12.40 -6.31 1.23
N ALA A 218 11.57 -6.27 0.19
CA ALA A 218 11.72 -7.16 -0.97
C ALA A 218 13.04 -6.92 -1.72
N ALA A 219 13.43 -5.64 -1.90
CA ALA A 219 14.69 -5.27 -2.52
C ALA A 219 15.91 -5.76 -1.74
N ALA A 220 15.87 -5.66 -0.41
CA ALA A 220 16.97 -6.15 0.43
C ALA A 220 17.16 -7.66 0.29
N LEU A 221 16.07 -8.43 0.32
CA LEU A 221 16.15 -9.88 0.14
C LEU A 221 16.64 -10.27 -1.26
N LYS A 222 16.20 -9.52 -2.29
CA LYS A 222 16.68 -9.70 -3.66
C LYS A 222 18.17 -9.39 -3.81
N ASP A 223 18.58 -8.23 -3.32
CA ASP A 223 19.96 -7.72 -3.51
C ASP A 223 21.01 -8.58 -2.78
N HIS A 224 20.60 -9.27 -1.71
CA HIS A 224 21.41 -10.25 -1.00
C HIS A 224 21.22 -11.69 -1.51
N ASP A 225 20.57 -11.88 -2.65
CA ASP A 225 20.29 -13.19 -3.26
C ASP A 225 19.60 -14.18 -2.27
N ARG A 226 18.84 -13.62 -1.30
CA ARG A 226 18.20 -14.40 -0.24
C ARG A 226 16.84 -14.96 -0.64
N ALA A 227 16.11 -14.27 -1.49
CA ALA A 227 14.76 -14.66 -1.91
C ALA A 227 14.59 -14.53 -3.42
N LEU A 228 13.79 -15.44 -3.98
CA LEU A 228 13.28 -15.35 -5.34
C LEU A 228 12.06 -14.40 -5.34
N ILE A 229 12.11 -13.37 -6.14
CA ILE A 229 11.00 -12.39 -6.26
C ILE A 229 10.10 -12.78 -7.43
N THR A 230 8.81 -12.99 -7.16
CA THR A 230 7.85 -13.46 -8.16
C THR A 230 6.64 -12.52 -8.23
N GLY A 231 6.14 -12.25 -9.43
CA GLY A 231 4.95 -11.42 -9.65
C GLY A 231 5.14 -10.33 -10.68
N THR A 232 4.68 -9.11 -10.41
CA THR A 232 4.88 -7.95 -11.28
C THR A 232 5.69 -6.88 -10.57
N ARG A 233 6.29 -5.96 -11.35
CA ARG A 233 7.05 -4.82 -10.81
C ARG A 233 6.25 -4.09 -9.73
N SER A 234 6.90 -3.73 -8.64
CA SER A 234 6.32 -2.98 -7.52
C SER A 234 5.96 -1.54 -7.89
N PHE A 235 5.39 -0.78 -6.96
CA PHE A 235 4.85 0.56 -7.20
C PHE A 235 5.92 1.61 -7.50
N GLY A 236 7.06 1.58 -6.81
CA GLY A 236 8.14 2.56 -6.97
C GLY A 236 7.98 3.79 -6.06
N LYS A 237 7.66 3.63 -4.78
CA LYS A 237 7.64 4.72 -3.79
C LYS A 237 8.90 4.69 -2.94
N GLY A 238 9.91 5.48 -3.34
CA GLY A 238 11.22 5.55 -2.67
C GLY A 238 11.54 6.91 -2.07
N LEU A 239 10.53 7.69 -1.65
CA LEU A 239 10.69 9.03 -1.09
C LEU A 239 10.50 9.03 0.43
N ILE A 240 11.27 9.91 1.11
CA ILE A 240 11.10 10.24 2.52
C ILE A 240 10.55 11.65 2.59
N GLN A 241 9.45 11.81 3.31
CA GLN A 241 8.76 13.07 3.48
C GLN A 241 8.83 13.52 4.93
N GLU A 242 8.95 14.82 5.13
CA GLU A 242 8.80 15.47 6.43
C GLU A 242 7.62 16.44 6.37
N THR A 243 6.97 16.61 7.51
CA THR A 243 5.88 17.58 7.69
C THR A 243 6.41 18.76 8.48
N LEU A 244 6.35 19.94 7.88
CA LEU A 244 6.75 21.21 8.46
C LEU A 244 5.50 22.01 8.83
N PRO A 245 5.09 22.08 10.11
CA PRO A 245 3.89 22.78 10.52
C PRO A 245 4.07 24.30 10.49
N PHE A 246 3.02 25.04 10.15
CA PHE A 246 2.90 26.47 10.28
C PHE A 246 2.09 26.85 11.53
N ALA A 247 2.26 28.09 12.00
CA ALA A 247 1.61 28.60 13.20
C ALA A 247 0.07 28.72 13.07
N ASP A 248 -0.46 28.77 11.86
CA ASP A 248 -1.90 28.80 11.55
C ASP A 248 -2.55 27.41 11.52
N GLY A 249 -1.77 26.36 11.78
CA GLY A 249 -2.22 24.97 11.76
C GLY A 249 -2.17 24.31 10.38
N SER A 250 -1.75 25.02 9.33
CA SER A 250 -1.41 24.40 8.04
C SER A 250 -0.01 23.78 8.07
N ALA A 251 0.37 22.99 7.06
CA ALA A 251 1.68 22.36 7.01
C ALA A 251 2.18 22.16 5.57
N LEU A 252 3.49 22.04 5.41
CA LEU A 252 4.10 21.48 4.20
C LEU A 252 4.50 20.04 4.46
N ARG A 253 4.07 19.13 3.61
CA ARG A 253 4.67 17.80 3.49
C ARG A 253 5.64 17.85 2.33
N ILE A 254 6.92 17.75 2.61
CA ILE A 254 7.98 17.92 1.60
C ILE A 254 8.89 16.70 1.54
N THR A 255 9.26 16.29 0.33
CA THR A 255 10.25 15.23 0.12
C THR A 255 11.65 15.74 0.45
N VAL A 256 12.29 15.14 1.45
CA VAL A 256 13.62 15.53 1.94
C VAL A 256 14.72 14.55 1.58
N ALA A 257 14.39 13.27 1.33
CA ALA A 257 15.37 12.22 1.00
C ALA A 257 14.77 11.12 0.13
N ARG A 258 15.63 10.20 -0.33
CA ARG A 258 15.28 9.01 -1.08
C ARG A 258 15.85 7.76 -0.43
N TYR A 259 15.16 6.65 -0.65
CA TYR A 259 15.61 5.32 -0.28
C TYR A 259 16.38 4.66 -1.42
N PHE A 260 17.44 3.94 -1.05
CA PHE A 260 18.26 3.16 -1.96
C PHE A 260 18.40 1.72 -1.45
N THR A 261 18.37 0.77 -2.36
CA THR A 261 18.57 -0.65 -2.05
C THR A 261 20.02 -0.92 -1.62
N PRO A 262 20.34 -2.10 -1.08
CA PRO A 262 21.74 -2.46 -0.77
C PRO A 262 22.71 -2.30 -1.95
N LYS A 263 22.26 -2.56 -3.18
CA LYS A 263 23.06 -2.34 -4.41
C LYS A 263 23.04 -0.88 -4.90
N GLY A 264 22.47 0.05 -4.14
CA GLY A 264 22.47 1.48 -4.43
C GLY A 264 21.43 1.94 -5.46
N VAL A 265 20.46 1.11 -5.82
CA VAL A 265 19.39 1.47 -6.74
C VAL A 265 18.33 2.29 -6.02
N CYS A 266 17.95 3.45 -6.58
CA CYS A 266 16.83 4.23 -6.07
C CYS A 266 15.51 3.59 -6.51
N ILE A 267 14.67 3.19 -5.57
CA ILE A 267 13.38 2.57 -5.89
C ILE A 267 12.30 3.55 -6.37
N GLN A 268 12.54 4.87 -6.29
CA GLN A 268 11.56 5.87 -6.70
C GLN A 268 11.30 5.81 -8.21
N LYS A 269 10.05 5.60 -8.58
CA LYS A 269 9.61 5.73 -9.98
C LYS A 269 9.83 7.16 -10.47
N PRO A 270 10.51 7.36 -11.61
CA PRO A 270 10.67 8.67 -12.19
C PRO A 270 9.34 9.36 -12.42
N TYR A 271 9.22 10.63 -12.03
CA TYR A 271 8.05 11.48 -12.27
C TYR A 271 8.33 12.55 -13.32
N ILE A 272 9.56 12.63 -13.80
CA ILE A 272 9.95 13.44 -14.95
C ILE A 272 10.08 12.46 -16.14
N PRO A 273 9.31 12.64 -17.24
CA PRO A 273 9.24 11.67 -18.35
C PRO A 273 10.59 11.37 -19.01
N GLU A 274 11.52 12.33 -19.00
CA GLU A 274 12.85 12.22 -19.61
C GLU A 274 13.83 11.40 -18.77
N GLN A 275 13.53 11.16 -17.48
CA GLN A 275 14.38 10.36 -16.60
C GLN A 275 14.20 8.86 -16.88
N LYS A 276 15.11 8.29 -17.67
CA LYS A 276 15.22 6.84 -17.88
C LYS A 276 16.04 6.22 -16.76
N ALA A 277 15.43 5.99 -15.59
CA ALA A 277 16.08 5.27 -14.49
C ALA A 277 15.29 3.99 -14.19
N ASP A 278 15.97 2.96 -13.71
CA ASP A 278 15.29 1.79 -13.15
C ASP A 278 14.62 2.18 -11.83
N TRP A 279 13.52 1.54 -11.49
CA TRP A 279 12.69 1.90 -10.36
C TRP A 279 11.95 0.70 -9.79
N GLY A 280 11.48 0.82 -8.55
CA GLY A 280 10.77 -0.24 -7.86
C GLY A 280 11.58 -1.52 -7.72
N VAL A 281 10.91 -2.60 -7.38
CA VAL A 281 11.47 -3.94 -7.37
C VAL A 281 10.98 -4.69 -8.61
N LYS A 282 11.92 -5.06 -9.48
CA LYS A 282 11.62 -5.91 -10.63
C LYS A 282 11.62 -7.37 -10.17
N PRO A 283 10.58 -8.17 -10.49
CA PRO A 283 10.59 -9.59 -10.14
C PRO A 283 11.67 -10.35 -10.91
N ASP A 284 12.11 -11.48 -10.36
CA ASP A 284 12.98 -12.45 -11.04
C ASP A 284 12.16 -13.33 -11.98
N ILE A 285 10.93 -13.67 -11.54
CA ILE A 285 9.93 -14.35 -12.36
C ILE A 285 8.73 -13.43 -12.52
N GLU A 286 8.54 -12.93 -13.74
CA GLU A 286 7.40 -12.07 -14.06
C GLU A 286 6.15 -12.90 -14.31
N VAL A 287 5.08 -12.61 -13.56
CA VAL A 287 3.80 -13.33 -13.63
C VAL A 287 2.65 -12.34 -13.61
N ALA A 288 1.86 -12.31 -14.66
CA ALA A 288 0.68 -11.47 -14.75
C ALA A 288 -0.39 -11.93 -13.73
N PRO A 289 -0.98 -11.00 -12.95
CA PRO A 289 -2.07 -11.33 -12.04
C PRO A 289 -3.36 -11.66 -12.82
N ASP A 290 -4.22 -12.50 -12.22
CA ASP A 290 -5.60 -12.67 -12.72
C ASP A 290 -6.43 -11.44 -12.33
N THR A 291 -6.67 -10.56 -13.29
CA THR A 291 -7.40 -9.29 -13.10
C THR A 291 -8.60 -9.13 -14.02
N LEU A 292 -8.96 -10.16 -14.79
CA LEU A 292 -10.04 -10.07 -15.79
C LEU A 292 -11.34 -9.56 -15.17
N HIS A 293 -11.69 -10.05 -13.98
CA HIS A 293 -12.88 -9.66 -13.23
C HIS A 293 -12.97 -8.14 -12.95
N ARG A 294 -11.81 -7.44 -12.81
CA ARG A 294 -11.77 -5.98 -12.55
C ARG A 294 -12.23 -5.15 -13.74
N SER A 295 -12.26 -5.71 -14.94
CA SER A 295 -12.78 -5.05 -16.14
C SER A 295 -14.30 -5.13 -16.26
N SER A 296 -14.98 -5.89 -15.41
CA SER A 296 -16.44 -5.92 -15.30
C SER A 296 -16.94 -4.73 -14.47
N MET A 297 -17.84 -3.93 -15.05
CA MET A 297 -18.47 -2.83 -14.32
C MET A 297 -19.36 -3.34 -13.20
N TRP A 298 -20.15 -4.38 -13.48
CA TRP A 298 -21.01 -5.00 -12.47
C TRP A 298 -20.20 -5.53 -11.27
N TYR A 299 -19.07 -6.21 -11.50
CA TYR A 299 -18.20 -6.66 -10.42
C TYR A 299 -17.73 -5.50 -9.53
N ASN A 300 -17.34 -4.39 -10.13
CA ASN A 300 -16.90 -3.21 -9.39
C ASN A 300 -18.05 -2.64 -8.55
N ILE A 301 -19.26 -2.54 -9.11
CA ILE A 301 -20.44 -2.04 -8.38
C ILE A 301 -20.76 -2.92 -7.17
N ILE A 302 -20.88 -4.25 -7.33
CA ILE A 302 -21.22 -5.15 -6.22
C ILE A 302 -20.11 -5.22 -5.16
N THR A 303 -18.87 -4.94 -5.55
CA THR A 303 -17.72 -4.87 -4.63
C THR A 303 -17.77 -3.58 -3.82
N PHE A 304 -17.91 -2.42 -4.48
CA PHE A 304 -17.98 -1.12 -3.82
C PHE A 304 -19.23 -0.95 -2.94
N SER A 305 -20.37 -1.48 -3.37
CA SER A 305 -21.60 -1.47 -2.58
C SER A 305 -21.57 -2.45 -1.39
N GLY A 306 -20.63 -3.40 -1.38
CA GLY A 306 -20.53 -4.42 -0.35
C GLY A 306 -21.61 -5.50 -0.39
N VAL A 307 -22.46 -5.54 -1.42
CA VAL A 307 -23.58 -6.49 -1.56
C VAL A 307 -23.12 -7.93 -1.44
N GLN A 308 -22.08 -8.33 -2.15
CA GLN A 308 -21.55 -9.69 -2.09
C GLN A 308 -21.07 -10.08 -0.70
N THR A 309 -20.39 -9.16 0.01
CA THR A 309 -19.90 -9.40 1.38
C THR A 309 -21.06 -9.55 2.35
N LEU A 310 -22.06 -8.68 2.24
CA LEU A 310 -23.27 -8.73 3.08
C LEU A 310 -24.00 -10.07 2.91
N ILE A 311 -24.27 -10.45 1.67
CA ILE A 311 -25.03 -11.69 1.36
C ILE A 311 -24.26 -12.93 1.82
N ALA A 312 -22.94 -12.99 1.56
CA ALA A 312 -22.13 -14.13 2.00
C ALA A 312 -22.08 -14.26 3.53
N ARG A 313 -21.96 -13.11 4.25
CA ARG A 313 -21.97 -13.09 5.72
C ARG A 313 -23.32 -13.51 6.27
N THR A 314 -24.40 -12.95 5.76
CA THR A 314 -25.76 -13.30 6.20
C THR A 314 -26.03 -14.78 5.97
N TYR A 315 -25.70 -15.31 4.79
CA TYR A 315 -25.83 -16.73 4.49
C TYR A 315 -25.03 -17.60 5.47
N ALA A 316 -23.78 -17.23 5.72
CA ALA A 316 -22.92 -17.99 6.63
C ALA A 316 -23.46 -17.98 8.08
N GLN A 317 -24.02 -16.87 8.54
CA GLN A 317 -24.63 -16.74 9.87
C GLN A 317 -25.91 -17.56 9.99
N GLU A 318 -26.79 -17.50 9.00
CA GLU A 318 -28.09 -18.24 8.99
C GLU A 318 -27.89 -19.75 8.94
N HIS A 319 -26.84 -20.23 8.28
CA HIS A 319 -26.58 -21.66 8.06
C HIS A 319 -25.38 -22.20 8.85
N GLU A 320 -24.85 -21.46 9.81
CA GLU A 320 -23.59 -21.81 10.50
C GLU A 320 -23.61 -23.22 11.08
N THR A 321 -24.68 -23.57 11.79
CA THR A 321 -24.80 -24.90 12.44
C THR A 321 -24.82 -26.03 11.40
N GLU A 322 -25.60 -25.89 10.35
CA GLU A 322 -25.69 -26.86 9.26
C GLU A 322 -24.35 -27.01 8.55
N LEU A 323 -23.71 -25.88 8.21
CA LEU A 323 -22.44 -25.88 7.50
C LEU A 323 -21.33 -26.53 8.31
N ARG A 324 -21.26 -26.26 9.63
CA ARG A 324 -20.26 -26.89 10.52
C ARG A 324 -20.51 -28.39 10.74
N GLN A 325 -21.76 -28.83 10.69
CA GLN A 325 -22.08 -30.26 10.72
C GLN A 325 -21.72 -30.96 9.42
N LYS A 326 -21.96 -30.31 8.28
CA LYS A 326 -21.72 -30.86 6.96
C LYS A 326 -20.23 -30.87 6.58
N TYR A 327 -19.52 -29.81 6.92
CA TYR A 327 -18.09 -29.64 6.64
C TYR A 327 -17.33 -29.58 7.98
N THR A 328 -16.80 -30.72 8.40
CA THR A 328 -16.17 -30.83 9.73
C THR A 328 -14.72 -30.29 9.74
N THR A 329 -14.09 -30.16 8.57
CA THR A 329 -12.74 -29.61 8.42
C THR A 329 -12.72 -28.49 7.36
N GLU A 330 -11.71 -27.63 7.47
CA GLU A 330 -11.43 -26.57 6.48
C GLU A 330 -11.19 -27.17 5.09
N GLU A 331 -10.44 -28.27 5.00
CA GLU A 331 -10.13 -28.95 3.75
C GLU A 331 -11.37 -29.53 3.09
N ASP A 332 -12.28 -30.11 3.87
CA ASP A 332 -13.54 -30.64 3.39
C ASP A 332 -14.43 -29.52 2.83
N PHE A 333 -14.51 -28.39 3.55
CA PHE A 333 -15.20 -27.19 3.07
C PHE A 333 -14.59 -26.66 1.76
N ILE A 334 -13.28 -26.47 1.72
CA ILE A 334 -12.59 -25.97 0.53
C ILE A 334 -12.85 -26.88 -0.68
N ARG A 335 -12.90 -28.17 -0.47
CA ARG A 335 -13.06 -29.15 -1.54
C ARG A 335 -14.48 -29.27 -2.08
N HIS A 336 -15.48 -29.19 -1.22
CA HIS A 336 -16.85 -29.59 -1.56
C HIS A 336 -17.91 -28.49 -1.44
N PHE A 337 -17.61 -27.34 -0.82
CA PHE A 337 -18.59 -26.26 -0.72
C PHE A 337 -18.83 -25.57 -2.06
N ASP A 338 -20.12 -25.54 -2.47
CA ASP A 338 -20.57 -24.81 -3.66
C ASP A 338 -21.29 -23.52 -3.27
N SER A 339 -20.86 -22.40 -3.84
CA SER A 339 -21.39 -21.07 -3.59
C SER A 339 -22.33 -20.54 -4.69
N LEU A 340 -22.73 -21.38 -5.66
CA LEU A 340 -23.62 -20.96 -6.75
C LEU A 340 -24.99 -20.46 -6.26
N SER A 341 -25.55 -21.09 -5.23
CA SER A 341 -26.80 -20.62 -4.62
C SER A 341 -26.67 -19.22 -4.01
N ILE A 342 -25.52 -18.92 -3.41
CA ILE A 342 -25.22 -17.59 -2.87
C ILE A 342 -25.01 -16.58 -4.00
N PHE A 343 -24.35 -16.99 -5.07
CA PHE A 343 -24.19 -16.17 -6.27
C PHE A 343 -25.56 -15.76 -6.85
N ASN A 344 -26.53 -16.68 -6.92
CA ASN A 344 -27.88 -16.37 -7.37
C ASN A 344 -28.59 -15.34 -6.43
N LYS A 345 -28.35 -15.41 -5.12
CA LYS A 345 -28.84 -14.39 -4.18
C LYS A 345 -28.16 -13.01 -4.44
N VAL A 346 -26.89 -12.98 -4.80
CA VAL A 346 -26.19 -11.74 -5.20
C VAL A 346 -26.80 -11.17 -6.49
N LEU A 347 -27.10 -12.01 -7.48
CA LEU A 347 -27.77 -11.59 -8.71
C LEU A 347 -29.15 -10.97 -8.42
N ALA A 348 -29.99 -11.67 -7.66
CA ALA A 348 -31.34 -11.19 -7.30
C ALA A 348 -31.28 -9.84 -6.54
N LYS A 349 -30.36 -9.71 -5.57
CA LYS A 349 -30.20 -8.46 -4.83
C LYS A 349 -29.64 -7.33 -5.70
N SER A 350 -28.78 -7.66 -6.64
CA SER A 350 -28.25 -6.72 -7.64
C SER A 350 -29.39 -6.18 -8.53
N ASP A 351 -30.30 -7.05 -8.99
CA ASP A 351 -31.47 -6.68 -9.79
C ASP A 351 -32.42 -5.79 -9.00
N GLU A 352 -32.70 -6.13 -7.73
CA GLU A 352 -33.53 -5.31 -6.82
C GLU A 352 -32.95 -3.89 -6.64
N LEU A 353 -31.61 -3.76 -6.62
CA LEU A 353 -30.91 -2.49 -6.47
C LEU A 353 -30.72 -1.73 -7.81
N GLY A 354 -31.16 -2.29 -8.92
CA GLY A 354 -31.01 -1.71 -10.25
C GLY A 354 -29.56 -1.73 -10.78
N TYR A 355 -28.74 -2.67 -10.33
CA TYR A 355 -27.36 -2.81 -10.83
C TYR A 355 -27.38 -3.63 -12.13
N GLU A 356 -27.33 -2.95 -13.25
CA GLU A 356 -27.32 -3.57 -14.55
C GLU A 356 -26.06 -4.43 -14.77
N ARG A 357 -26.20 -5.50 -15.53
CA ARG A 357 -25.09 -6.38 -15.95
C ARG A 357 -25.30 -6.87 -17.38
N SER A 358 -24.21 -7.07 -18.07
CA SER A 358 -24.17 -7.65 -19.41
C SER A 358 -23.67 -9.10 -19.37
N ASP A 359 -23.87 -9.83 -20.46
CA ASP A 359 -23.27 -11.16 -20.64
C ASP A 359 -21.75 -11.08 -20.62
N ASP A 360 -21.16 -9.98 -21.13
CA ASP A 360 -19.73 -9.72 -21.09
C ASP A 360 -19.22 -9.52 -19.66
N ASP A 361 -19.97 -8.81 -18.82
CA ASP A 361 -19.66 -8.71 -17.38
C ASP A 361 -19.61 -10.09 -16.73
N MET A 362 -20.62 -10.91 -17.01
CA MET A 362 -20.71 -12.27 -16.45
C MET A 362 -19.56 -13.16 -16.93
N ALA A 363 -19.22 -13.11 -18.21
CA ALA A 363 -18.09 -13.85 -18.74
C ALA A 363 -16.76 -13.49 -18.07
N LYS A 364 -16.58 -12.23 -17.69
CA LYS A 364 -15.35 -11.72 -17.05
C LYS A 364 -15.25 -12.03 -15.57
N CYS A 365 -16.37 -12.06 -14.83
CA CYS A 365 -16.30 -12.03 -13.37
C CYS A 365 -17.02 -13.17 -12.63
N LYS A 366 -17.93 -13.90 -13.25
CA LYS A 366 -18.77 -14.93 -12.58
C LYS A 366 -17.94 -15.89 -11.72
N ASP A 367 -16.96 -16.54 -12.31
CA ASP A 367 -16.16 -17.56 -11.62
C ASP A 367 -15.36 -16.97 -10.46
N TYR A 368 -14.89 -15.71 -10.62
CA TYR A 368 -14.18 -15.02 -9.56
C TYR A 368 -15.12 -14.66 -8.41
N VAL A 369 -16.32 -14.18 -8.69
CA VAL A 369 -17.32 -13.85 -7.67
C VAL A 369 -17.77 -15.11 -6.92
N VAL A 370 -18.02 -16.22 -7.63
CA VAL A 370 -18.35 -17.52 -7.02
C VAL A 370 -17.24 -17.96 -6.06
N LEU A 371 -15.98 -17.90 -6.49
CA LEU A 371 -14.82 -18.21 -5.64
C LEU A 371 -14.74 -17.27 -4.42
N GLN A 372 -14.95 -15.98 -4.63
CA GLN A 372 -14.90 -14.98 -3.55
C GLN A 372 -16.03 -15.20 -2.52
N LEU A 373 -17.23 -15.56 -2.95
CA LEU A 373 -18.33 -15.91 -2.06
C LEU A 373 -18.01 -17.15 -1.21
N LYS A 374 -17.43 -18.19 -1.82
CA LYS A 374 -16.89 -19.36 -1.09
C LYS A 374 -15.85 -18.94 -0.04
N ALA A 375 -14.89 -18.08 -0.43
CA ALA A 375 -13.87 -17.58 0.47
C ALA A 375 -14.47 -16.81 1.66
N LEU A 376 -15.48 -15.97 1.42
CA LEU A 376 -16.16 -15.19 2.46
C LEU A 376 -16.91 -16.06 3.45
N VAL A 377 -17.61 -17.10 2.99
CA VAL A 377 -18.24 -18.10 3.87
C VAL A 377 -17.18 -18.87 4.65
N GLY A 378 -16.12 -19.33 4.00
CA GLY A 378 -15.00 -20.02 4.63
C GLY A 378 -14.31 -19.16 5.70
N ARG A 379 -14.21 -17.85 5.49
CA ARG A 379 -13.70 -16.91 6.51
C ARG A 379 -14.56 -16.92 7.77
N HIS A 380 -15.88 -16.92 7.61
CA HIS A 380 -16.80 -16.95 8.74
C HIS A 380 -16.66 -18.24 9.54
N LEU A 381 -16.54 -19.37 8.88
CA LEU A 381 -16.50 -20.69 9.52
C LEU A 381 -15.12 -21.04 10.08
N TYR A 382 -14.03 -20.76 9.37
CA TYR A 382 -12.68 -21.25 9.66
C TYR A 382 -11.63 -20.14 9.79
N GLY A 383 -12.01 -18.90 9.56
CA GLY A 383 -11.11 -17.75 9.69
C GLY A 383 -10.34 -17.37 8.41
N ASN A 384 -9.39 -16.46 8.58
CA ASN A 384 -8.67 -15.85 7.45
C ASN A 384 -7.85 -16.86 6.65
N ASN A 385 -7.27 -17.89 7.27
CA ASN A 385 -6.49 -18.90 6.54
C ASN A 385 -7.34 -19.56 5.45
N CYS A 386 -8.57 -19.95 5.77
CA CYS A 386 -9.51 -20.51 4.80
C CYS A 386 -9.80 -19.54 3.65
N PHE A 387 -10.06 -18.28 3.96
CA PHE A 387 -10.28 -17.26 2.94
C PHE A 387 -9.12 -17.17 1.96
N PHE A 388 -7.89 -17.05 2.48
CA PHE A 388 -6.70 -16.92 1.64
C PHE A 388 -6.39 -18.21 0.88
N ARG A 389 -6.61 -19.40 1.45
CA ARG A 389 -6.46 -20.67 0.74
C ARG A 389 -7.37 -20.73 -0.50
N VAL A 390 -8.66 -20.36 -0.32
CA VAL A 390 -9.61 -20.33 -1.43
C VAL A 390 -9.23 -19.28 -2.48
N MET A 391 -8.95 -18.03 -2.07
CA MET A 391 -8.60 -16.97 -3.02
C MET A 391 -7.29 -17.24 -3.76
N ASN A 392 -6.35 -17.90 -3.11
CA ASN A 392 -5.06 -18.26 -3.68
C ASN A 392 -5.13 -19.35 -4.76
N GLU A 393 -6.28 -20.03 -4.96
CA GLU A 393 -6.49 -20.89 -6.12
C GLU A 393 -6.32 -20.12 -7.46
N ARG A 394 -6.55 -18.79 -7.45
CA ARG A 394 -6.34 -17.90 -8.61
C ARG A 394 -5.10 -17.02 -8.53
N ASN A 395 -4.24 -17.24 -7.55
CA ASN A 395 -2.99 -16.47 -7.41
C ASN A 395 -1.89 -17.09 -8.30
N ASN A 396 -1.75 -16.56 -9.50
CA ASN A 396 -0.74 -17.05 -10.46
C ASN A 396 0.69 -16.93 -9.92
N ALA A 397 1.02 -15.86 -9.19
CA ALA A 397 2.33 -15.65 -8.61
C ALA A 397 2.64 -16.71 -7.52
N LEU A 398 1.66 -17.04 -6.68
CA LEU A 398 1.81 -18.10 -5.69
C LEU A 398 2.03 -19.46 -6.37
N ARG A 399 1.23 -19.78 -7.39
CA ARG A 399 1.38 -21.04 -8.14
C ARG A 399 2.78 -21.19 -8.74
N GLN A 400 3.28 -20.11 -9.34
CA GLN A 400 4.63 -20.10 -9.92
C GLN A 400 5.72 -20.20 -8.85
N ALA A 401 5.55 -19.52 -7.72
CA ALA A 401 6.48 -19.61 -6.61
C ALA A 401 6.53 -21.02 -6.01
N LEU A 402 5.40 -21.71 -5.86
CA LEU A 402 5.33 -23.11 -5.41
C LEU A 402 6.04 -24.05 -6.40
N ALA A 403 5.82 -23.88 -7.69
CA ALA A 403 6.50 -24.67 -8.71
C ALA A 403 8.02 -24.51 -8.64
N SER A 404 8.53 -23.29 -8.48
CA SER A 404 9.97 -23.00 -8.36
C SER A 404 10.60 -23.50 -7.06
N GLN A 405 9.81 -23.80 -6.01
CA GLN A 405 10.30 -24.43 -4.77
C GLN A 405 10.60 -25.91 -4.96
N THR A 406 10.03 -26.57 -5.95
CA THR A 406 10.18 -28.00 -6.22
C THR A 406 11.31 -28.30 -7.20
N GLU A 407 11.72 -27.35 -8.03
CA GLU A 407 12.88 -27.50 -8.92
C GLU A 407 14.20 -27.48 -8.12
N LYS A 408 15.05 -28.46 -8.35
CA LYS A 408 16.30 -28.70 -7.59
C LYS A 408 17.39 -27.71 -7.93
#